data_3c4dd0c0938274908dc8cfa32616d5d4
#
_entry.id   3c4dd0c0938274908dc8cfa32616d5d4
#
_cell.length_a   1.000
_cell.length_b   1.000
_cell.length_c   1.000
_cell.angle_alpha   90.00
_cell.angle_beta   90.00
_cell.angle_gamma   90.00
#
_symmetry.space_group_name_H-M   'P 1'
#
loop_
_entity.id
_entity.type
_entity.pdbx_description
1 polymer ?
#
loop_
_entity_poly.entity_id
_entity_poly.type
_entity_poly.pdbx_seq_one_letter_code
_entity_poly.pdbx_strand_id
1 'polypeptide(L)'
;MLVAFSVTPLGTGEAVGEVVAEAVRVVRESGLPNQTDAMFTTIEGDWDQTMAVVKRAVDAVAARAPRVSVVLKADIRPGVTGALTAKVEAVERYLQE
;
A
#
# COMPACT_ATOMS: atom_id res chain seq x y z
N MET A 1 3.79 -9.51 -7.63
CA MET A 1 3.23 -8.27 -8.22
C MET A 1 3.36 -7.12 -7.23
N LEU A 2 3.31 -5.91 -7.72
CA LEU A 2 3.28 -4.71 -6.90
C LEU A 2 1.85 -4.17 -6.84
N VAL A 3 1.45 -3.74 -5.65
CA VAL A 3 0.17 -3.04 -5.45
C VAL A 3 0.45 -1.75 -4.70
N ALA A 4 0.15 -0.62 -5.33
CA ALA A 4 0.19 0.68 -4.67
C ALA A 4 -1.25 1.10 -4.36
N PHE A 5 -1.52 1.50 -3.12
CA PHE A 5 -2.87 1.89 -2.75
C PHE A 5 -2.87 3.01 -1.74
N SER A 6 -3.96 3.74 -1.74
CA SER A 6 -4.27 4.73 -0.70
C SER A 6 -5.66 4.46 -0.15
N VAL A 7 -5.82 4.64 1.15
CA VAL A 7 -7.09 4.48 1.86
C VAL A 7 -7.38 5.80 2.55
N THR A 8 -8.39 6.48 2.09
CA THR A 8 -8.73 7.81 2.61
C THR A 8 -10.04 7.75 3.39
N PRO A 9 -10.01 7.97 4.72
CA PRO A 9 -11.23 8.07 5.50
C PRO A 9 -11.92 9.41 5.22
N LEU A 10 -13.23 9.37 5.10
CA LEU A 10 -14.07 10.54 4.91
C LEU A 10 -15.08 10.62 6.06
N GLY A 11 -15.32 11.82 6.54
CA GLY A 11 -16.25 12.04 7.64
C GLY A 11 -15.66 11.84 9.04
N THR A 12 -14.33 11.85 9.15
CA THR A 12 -13.63 11.71 10.46
C THR A 12 -13.18 13.05 11.04
N GLY A 13 -13.45 14.16 10.35
CA GLY A 13 -12.94 15.46 10.75
C GLY A 13 -11.41 15.53 10.67
N GLU A 14 -10.77 15.98 11.75
CA GLU A 14 -9.32 16.18 11.80
C GLU A 14 -8.53 14.92 12.12
N ALA A 15 -9.19 13.80 12.43
CA ALA A 15 -8.54 12.56 12.87
C ALA A 15 -8.01 11.70 11.72
N VAL A 16 -7.79 12.26 10.52
CA VAL A 16 -7.41 11.52 9.33
C VAL A 16 -6.10 10.75 9.53
N GLY A 17 -5.08 11.41 10.08
CA GLY A 17 -3.77 10.78 10.29
C GLY A 17 -3.82 9.58 11.24
N GLU A 18 -4.59 9.66 12.31
CA GLU A 18 -4.76 8.56 13.26
C GLU A 18 -5.44 7.36 12.61
N VAL A 19 -6.44 7.62 11.78
CA VAL A 19 -7.20 6.56 11.11
C VAL A 19 -6.35 5.90 10.02
N VAL A 20 -5.62 6.69 9.23
CA VAL A 20 -4.71 6.17 8.19
C VAL A 20 -3.59 5.34 8.83
N ALA A 21 -3.12 5.70 10.01
CA ALA A 21 -2.10 4.93 10.72
C ALA A 21 -2.53 3.48 10.97
N GLU A 22 -3.82 3.22 11.16
CA GLU A 22 -4.32 1.86 11.32
C GLU A 22 -4.12 1.01 10.06
N ALA A 23 -4.33 1.61 8.88
CA ALA A 23 -4.07 0.92 7.61
C ALA A 23 -2.58 0.60 7.43
N VAL A 24 -1.71 1.55 7.74
CA VAL A 24 -0.26 1.36 7.64
C VAL A 24 0.22 0.29 8.62
N ARG A 25 -0.36 0.25 9.82
CA ARG A 25 -0.05 -0.78 10.81
C ARG A 25 -0.35 -2.18 10.28
N VAL A 26 -1.52 -2.37 9.68
CA VAL A 26 -1.90 -3.64 9.04
C VAL A 26 -0.87 -4.06 7.99
N VAL A 27 -0.44 -3.11 7.16
CA VAL A 27 0.57 -3.37 6.13
C VAL A 27 1.89 -3.82 6.74
N ARG A 28 2.38 -3.10 7.73
CA ARG A 28 3.66 -3.43 8.37
C ARG A 28 3.63 -4.76 9.11
N GLU A 29 2.51 -5.12 9.69
CA GLU A 29 2.34 -6.39 10.38
C GLU A 29 2.13 -7.58 9.42
N SER A 30 1.86 -7.33 8.14
CA SER A 30 1.59 -8.38 7.17
C SER A 30 2.78 -9.25 6.84
N GLY A 31 3.99 -8.75 7.03
CA GLY A 31 5.21 -9.44 6.63
C GLY A 31 5.56 -9.29 5.15
N LEU A 32 4.72 -8.69 4.33
CA LEU A 32 5.03 -8.44 2.92
C LEU A 32 6.02 -7.27 2.80
N PRO A 33 6.92 -7.30 1.80
CA PRO A 33 7.73 -6.14 1.46
C PRO A 33 6.83 -4.93 1.21
N ASN A 34 7.16 -3.79 1.82
CA ASN A 34 6.29 -2.62 1.75
C ASN A 34 7.08 -1.33 1.88
N GLN A 35 6.51 -0.25 1.33
CA GLN A 35 6.99 1.12 1.50
C GLN A 35 5.80 2.05 1.57
N THR A 36 5.87 3.03 2.47
CA THR A 36 4.85 4.07 2.61
C THR A 36 5.48 5.42 2.35
N ASP A 37 4.89 6.19 1.46
CA ASP A 37 5.27 7.57 1.22
C ASP A 37 4.07 8.51 1.43
N ALA A 38 4.23 9.78 1.07
CA ALA A 38 3.19 10.79 1.31
C ALA A 38 1.89 10.54 0.53
N MET A 39 1.94 9.75 -0.55
CA MET A 39 0.79 9.56 -1.44
C MET A 39 0.24 8.15 -1.37
N PHE A 40 1.11 7.14 -1.28
CA PHE A 40 0.72 5.73 -1.40
C PHE A 40 1.48 4.84 -0.45
N THR A 41 0.88 3.69 -0.17
CA THR A 41 1.57 2.52 0.38
C THR A 41 1.70 1.50 -0.74
N THR A 42 2.90 0.97 -0.94
CA THR A 42 3.19 -0.05 -1.96
C THR A 42 3.59 -1.34 -1.27
N ILE A 43 2.98 -2.44 -1.68
CA ILE A 43 3.26 -3.79 -1.18
C ILE A 43 3.62 -4.72 -2.32
N GLU A 44 4.36 -5.78 -2.01
CA GLU A 44 4.72 -6.81 -2.98
C GLU A 44 4.30 -8.19 -2.48
N GLY A 45 3.73 -8.98 -3.37
CA GLY A 45 3.28 -10.34 -3.11
C GLY A 45 2.49 -10.87 -4.30
N ASP A 46 1.87 -12.04 -4.12
CA ASP A 46 0.93 -12.54 -5.12
C ASP A 46 -0.44 -11.87 -4.98
N TRP A 47 -1.37 -12.22 -5.86
CA TRP A 47 -2.70 -11.64 -5.86
C TRP A 47 -3.42 -11.83 -4.53
N ASP A 48 -3.44 -13.05 -4.03
CA ASP A 48 -4.18 -13.36 -2.81
C ASP A 48 -3.57 -12.68 -1.59
N GLN A 49 -2.24 -12.68 -1.48
CA GLN A 49 -1.53 -12.04 -0.37
C GLN A 49 -1.77 -10.52 -0.36
N THR A 50 -1.58 -9.87 -1.50
CA THR A 50 -1.70 -8.41 -1.58
C THR A 50 -3.13 -7.95 -1.37
N MET A 51 -4.09 -8.63 -1.99
CA MET A 51 -5.50 -8.26 -1.85
C MET A 51 -6.03 -8.51 -0.44
N ALA A 52 -5.55 -9.57 0.24
CA ALA A 52 -5.90 -9.80 1.62
C ALA A 52 -5.40 -8.67 2.54
N VAL A 53 -4.19 -8.18 2.30
CA VAL A 53 -3.64 -7.06 3.07
C VAL A 53 -4.42 -5.77 2.80
N VAL A 54 -4.71 -5.47 1.53
CA VAL A 54 -5.53 -4.30 1.16
C VAL A 54 -6.89 -4.36 1.84
N LYS A 55 -7.55 -5.53 1.80
CA LYS A 55 -8.86 -5.69 2.43
C LYS A 55 -8.79 -5.41 3.93
N ARG A 56 -7.80 -5.97 4.63
CA ARG A 56 -7.66 -5.74 6.08
C ARG A 56 -7.35 -4.28 6.40
N ALA A 57 -6.54 -3.62 5.57
CA ALA A 57 -6.25 -2.20 5.73
C ALA A 57 -7.50 -1.34 5.55
N VAL A 58 -8.30 -1.64 4.52
CA VAL A 58 -9.58 -0.96 4.28
C VAL A 58 -10.54 -1.19 5.44
N ASP A 59 -10.67 -2.44 5.91
CA ASP A 59 -11.56 -2.77 7.02
C ASP A 59 -11.16 -2.04 8.31
N ALA A 60 -9.87 -1.91 8.58
CA ALA A 60 -9.38 -1.18 9.75
C ALA A 60 -9.77 0.31 9.71
N VAL A 61 -9.71 0.92 8.53
CA VAL A 61 -10.12 2.31 8.35
C VAL A 61 -11.64 2.43 8.39
N ALA A 62 -12.36 1.51 7.76
CA ALA A 62 -13.83 1.51 7.72
C ALA A 62 -14.45 1.34 9.11
N ALA A 63 -13.75 0.68 10.03
CA ALA A 63 -14.21 0.56 11.42
C ALA A 63 -14.26 1.91 12.17
N ARG A 64 -13.56 2.93 11.65
CA ARG A 64 -13.40 4.23 12.29
C ARG A 64 -13.88 5.39 11.44
N ALA A 65 -14.43 5.13 10.26
CA ALA A 65 -14.88 6.18 9.35
C ALA A 65 -16.19 5.77 8.69
N PRO A 66 -17.13 6.71 8.48
CA PRO A 66 -18.39 6.40 7.82
C PRO A 66 -18.25 6.13 6.33
N ARG A 67 -17.16 6.61 5.72
CA ARG A 67 -16.90 6.42 4.30
C ARG A 67 -15.40 6.28 4.07
N VAL A 68 -15.03 5.39 3.16
CA VAL A 68 -13.64 5.15 2.79
C VAL A 68 -13.51 5.24 1.27
N SER A 69 -12.54 6.02 0.81
CA SER A 69 -12.18 6.10 -0.60
C SER A 69 -10.86 5.37 -0.82
N VAL A 70 -10.84 4.46 -1.78
CA VAL A 70 -9.65 3.65 -2.07
C VAL A 70 -9.20 3.90 -3.50
N VAL A 71 -7.92 4.16 -3.68
CA VAL A 71 -7.27 4.15 -4.99
C VAL A 71 -6.26 3.01 -4.97
N LEU A 72 -6.28 2.19 -5.99
CA LEU A 72 -5.39 1.04 -6.10
C LEU A 72 -4.85 0.92 -7.52
N LYS A 73 -3.56 0.71 -7.61
CA LYS A 73 -2.87 0.40 -8.86
C LYS A 73 -2.09 -0.88 -8.66
N ALA A 74 -2.29 -1.86 -9.54
CA ALA A 74 -1.56 -3.12 -9.51
C ALA A 74 -0.68 -3.25 -10.74
N ASP A 75 0.57 -3.66 -10.53
CA ASP A 75 1.51 -3.99 -11.58
C ASP A 75 1.77 -5.50 -11.51
N ILE A 76 1.20 -6.22 -12.46
CA ILE A 76 1.20 -7.69 -12.46
C ILE A 76 2.21 -8.19 -13.50
N ARG A 77 3.28 -8.79 -12.99
CA ARG A 77 4.35 -9.33 -13.84
C ARG A 77 4.71 -10.73 -13.36
N PRO A 78 4.11 -11.76 -13.95
CA PRO A 78 4.33 -13.13 -13.50
C PRO A 78 5.80 -13.52 -13.50
N GLY A 79 6.24 -14.21 -12.45
CA GLY A 79 7.61 -14.69 -12.31
C GLY A 79 8.63 -13.66 -11.87
N VAL A 80 8.21 -12.41 -11.64
CA VAL A 80 9.11 -11.35 -11.16
C VAL A 80 8.87 -11.09 -9.68
N THR A 81 9.96 -11.08 -8.91
CA THR A 81 9.97 -10.75 -7.48
C THR A 81 11.02 -9.67 -7.22
N GLY A 82 10.94 -9.02 -6.05
CA GLY A 82 11.87 -7.98 -5.68
C GLY A 82 11.69 -6.66 -6.45
N ALA A 83 10.56 -6.49 -7.14
CA ALA A 83 10.31 -5.31 -7.98
C ALA A 83 10.13 -4.02 -7.15
N LEU A 84 9.77 -4.14 -5.87
CA LEU A 84 9.60 -2.98 -4.99
C LEU A 84 10.86 -2.11 -4.93
N THR A 85 12.03 -2.73 -4.91
CA THR A 85 13.32 -2.03 -4.89
C THR A 85 13.99 -2.04 -6.26
N ALA A 86 13.83 -3.10 -7.05
CA ALA A 86 14.53 -3.27 -8.33
C ALA A 86 14.21 -2.16 -9.34
N LYS A 87 12.98 -1.68 -9.37
CA LYS A 87 12.59 -0.59 -10.29
C LYS A 87 13.31 0.70 -9.94
N VAL A 88 13.39 1.04 -8.66
CA VAL A 88 14.09 2.23 -8.19
C VAL A 88 15.60 2.08 -8.41
N GLU A 89 16.14 0.91 -8.12
CA GLU A 89 17.56 0.62 -8.34
C GLU A 89 17.93 0.74 -9.83
N ALA A 90 17.06 0.31 -10.73
CA ALA A 90 17.28 0.44 -12.17
C ALA A 90 17.36 1.91 -12.58
N VAL A 91 16.46 2.74 -12.08
CA VAL A 91 16.49 4.20 -12.34
C VAL A 91 17.77 4.81 -11.79
N GLU A 92 18.16 4.46 -10.57
CA GLU A 92 19.37 4.97 -9.96
C GLU A 92 20.62 4.62 -10.76
N ARG A 93 20.70 3.41 -11.33
CA ARG A 93 21.83 3.01 -12.20
C ARG A 93 21.93 3.91 -13.42
N TYR A 94 20.81 4.22 -14.07
CA TYR A 94 20.81 5.12 -15.23
C TYR A 94 21.24 6.54 -14.86
N LEU A 95 20.88 7.01 -13.68
CA LEU A 95 21.24 8.34 -13.23
C LEU A 95 22.73 8.48 -12.86
N GLN A 96 23.41 7.38 -12.58
CA GLN A 96 24.84 7.37 -12.25
C GLN A 96 25.74 7.36 -13.50
N GLU A 97 25.18 7.16 -14.64
CA GLU A 97 25.88 7.24 -15.91
C GLU A 97 25.88 8.68 -16.44
#